data_1a3b4e2c1e0ceb9c7618e4065b260cf1
#
_entry.id   1a3b4e2c1e0ceb9c7618e4065b260cf1
#
_cell.length_a   1.000
_cell.length_b   1.000
_cell.length_c   1.000
_cell.angle_alpha   90.00
_cell.angle_beta   90.00
_cell.angle_gamma   90.00
#
_symmetry.space_group_name_H-M   'P 1'
#
loop_
_entity.id
_entity.type
_entity.pdbx_description
1 polymer ?
#
loop_
_entity_poly.entity_id
_entity_poly.type
_entity_poly.pdbx_seq_one_letter_code
_entity_poly.pdbx_strand_id
1 'polypeptide(L)'
;MCKENYFQLLKEVIEERIPFNKLIGLKIEKLDLESIGIRFKMRPELVGNFMRGNLHGGVISTVLDLTGGMVAWEGIMNSTKELSFEEVTERFAKIGTVDLRVDYLRPGLGKYFVSTGSALRTGNKLSVARME
;
A
#
# COMPACT_ATOMS: atom_id res chain seq x y z
N MET A 1 -6.80 19.11 9.53
CA MET A 1 -5.76 19.15 8.48
C MET A 1 -6.45 19.16 7.11
N CYS A 2 -6.02 20.02 6.21
CA CYS A 2 -6.53 20.06 4.84
C CYS A 2 -6.19 18.72 4.12
N LYS A 3 -7.08 18.26 3.23
CA LYS A 3 -6.88 16.99 2.47
C LYS A 3 -5.55 16.97 1.71
N GLU A 4 -5.15 18.10 1.17
CA GLU A 4 -3.91 18.24 0.42
C GLU A 4 -2.67 18.08 1.31
N ASN A 5 -2.65 18.66 2.49
CA ASN A 5 -1.59 18.49 3.48
C ASN A 5 -1.51 17.06 4.00
N TYR A 6 -2.65 16.42 4.19
CA TYR A 6 -2.75 15.03 4.60
C TYR A 6 -2.16 14.09 3.53
N PHE A 7 -2.53 14.30 2.26
CA PHE A 7 -2.01 13.51 1.15
C PHE A 7 -0.48 13.63 1.04
N GLN A 8 0.05 14.85 1.13
CA GLN A 8 1.50 15.07 1.07
C GLN A 8 2.25 14.42 2.24
N LEU A 9 1.70 14.52 3.45
CA LEU A 9 2.28 13.86 4.62
C LEU A 9 2.31 12.34 4.44
N LEU A 10 1.21 11.76 4.01
CA LEU A 10 1.10 10.32 3.82
C LEU A 10 2.05 9.83 2.74
N LYS A 11 2.16 10.58 1.65
CA LYS A 11 3.11 10.32 0.58
C LYS A 11 4.55 10.34 1.09
N GLU A 12 4.93 11.35 1.86
CA GLU A 12 6.27 11.42 2.48
C GLU A 12 6.55 10.21 3.37
N VAL A 13 5.61 9.86 4.25
CA VAL A 13 5.78 8.72 5.17
C VAL A 13 5.92 7.41 4.40
N ILE A 14 5.03 7.14 3.48
CA ILE A 14 4.98 5.86 2.74
C ILE A 14 6.16 5.73 1.78
N GLU A 15 6.49 6.79 1.05
CA GLU A 15 7.51 6.72 0.00
C GLU A 15 8.93 6.92 0.53
N GLU A 16 9.13 7.76 1.56
CA GLU A 16 10.44 8.23 1.95
C GLU A 16 10.87 7.81 3.37
N ARG A 17 9.93 7.54 4.29
CA ARG A 17 10.27 7.23 5.69
C ARG A 17 10.22 5.76 6.04
N ILE A 18 9.50 4.94 5.28
CA ILE A 18 9.48 3.49 5.47
C ILE A 18 10.64 2.88 4.66
N PRO A 19 11.70 2.37 5.32
CA PRO A 19 12.90 1.92 4.60
C PRO A 19 12.65 0.84 3.56
N PHE A 20 11.77 -0.12 3.86
CA PHE A 20 11.47 -1.20 2.94
C PHE A 20 10.71 -0.71 1.70
N ASN A 21 9.78 0.22 1.86
CA ASN A 21 9.07 0.82 0.73
C ASN A 21 10.02 1.59 -0.18
N LYS A 22 10.97 2.28 0.42
CA LYS A 22 12.01 3.02 -0.30
C LYS A 22 12.94 2.07 -1.07
N LEU A 23 13.29 0.94 -0.47
CA LEU A 23 14.10 -0.11 -1.12
C LEU A 23 13.41 -0.64 -2.38
N ILE A 24 12.11 -0.90 -2.33
CA ILE A 24 11.32 -1.37 -3.47
C ILE A 24 11.05 -0.24 -4.46
N GLY A 25 11.08 1.00 -4.03
CA GLY A 25 10.79 2.18 -4.86
C GLY A 25 9.29 2.43 -5.05
N LEU A 26 8.51 2.14 -4.02
CA LEU A 26 7.05 2.30 -4.06
C LEU A 26 6.66 3.77 -4.10
N LYS A 27 5.68 4.10 -4.97
CA LYS A 27 5.10 5.44 -5.10
C LYS A 27 3.58 5.36 -5.04
N ILE A 28 2.97 6.31 -4.34
CA ILE A 28 1.52 6.44 -4.33
C ILE A 28 1.10 7.09 -5.65
N GLU A 29 0.36 6.37 -6.48
CA GLU A 29 -0.19 6.88 -7.74
C GLU A 29 -1.56 7.51 -7.52
N LYS A 30 -2.40 6.86 -6.71
CA LYS A 30 -3.75 7.30 -6.40
C LYS A 30 -4.09 7.01 -4.96
N LEU A 31 -4.75 7.97 -4.32
CA LEU A 31 -5.25 7.85 -2.96
C LEU A 31 -6.62 8.55 -2.86
N ASP A 32 -7.68 7.78 -2.94
CA ASP A 32 -9.03 8.23 -2.65
C ASP A 32 -9.85 7.15 -1.96
N LEU A 33 -11.05 7.50 -1.51
CA LEU A 33 -11.96 6.63 -0.75
C LEU A 33 -12.36 5.35 -1.48
N GLU A 34 -12.41 5.40 -2.79
CA GLU A 34 -12.91 4.29 -3.61
C GLU A 34 -11.79 3.42 -4.14
N SER A 35 -10.59 3.97 -4.28
CA SER A 35 -9.46 3.21 -4.81
C SER A 35 -8.11 3.78 -4.38
N ILE A 36 -7.21 2.87 -4.03
CA ILE A 36 -5.80 3.13 -3.75
C ILE A 36 -4.99 2.57 -4.90
N GLY A 37 -4.00 3.31 -5.36
CA GLY A 37 -3.05 2.87 -6.38
C GLY A 37 -1.60 3.06 -5.91
N ILE A 38 -0.83 1.99 -5.92
CA ILE A 38 0.61 1.99 -5.63
C ILE A 38 1.37 1.56 -6.88
N ARG A 39 2.42 2.29 -7.22
CA ARG A 39 3.22 2.04 -8.41
C ARG A 39 4.69 1.84 -8.07
N PHE A 40 5.37 0.99 -8.81
CA PHE A 40 6.83 0.85 -8.78
C PHE A 40 7.36 0.41 -10.14
N LYS A 41 8.64 0.70 -10.38
CA LYS A 41 9.34 0.33 -11.62
C LYS A 41 10.00 -1.04 -11.45
N MET A 42 10.04 -1.82 -12.54
CA MET A 42 10.85 -3.03 -12.60
C MET A 42 12.34 -2.69 -12.53
N ARG A 43 13.08 -3.47 -11.76
CA ARG A 43 14.54 -3.40 -11.64
C ARG A 43 15.11 -4.81 -11.56
N PRO A 44 16.37 -5.02 -11.94
CA PRO A 44 17.01 -6.35 -11.86
C PRO A 44 16.96 -6.97 -10.46
N GLU A 45 17.05 -6.16 -9.41
CA GLU A 45 17.02 -6.60 -8.01
C GLU A 45 15.66 -7.17 -7.58
N LEU A 46 14.60 -6.90 -8.35
CA LEU A 46 13.24 -7.37 -8.07
C LEU A 46 12.89 -8.67 -8.82
N VAL A 47 13.83 -9.21 -9.60
CA VAL A 47 13.65 -10.45 -10.36
C VAL A 47 13.69 -11.65 -9.43
N GLY A 48 12.68 -12.52 -9.53
CA GLY A 48 12.65 -13.81 -8.83
C GLY A 48 13.15 -14.95 -9.70
N ASN A 49 12.55 -15.13 -10.85
CA ASN A 49 13.00 -16.14 -11.82
C ASN A 49 13.95 -15.50 -12.84
N PHE A 50 15.24 -15.68 -12.63
CA PHE A 50 16.27 -15.07 -13.49
C PHE A 50 16.26 -15.62 -14.93
N MET A 51 15.74 -16.82 -15.14
CA MET A 51 15.62 -17.42 -16.47
C MET A 51 14.57 -16.73 -17.35
N ARG A 52 13.54 -16.17 -16.71
CA ARG A 52 12.41 -15.51 -17.39
C ARG A 52 12.34 -14.00 -17.15
N GLY A 53 13.07 -13.49 -16.18
CA GLY A 53 13.02 -12.08 -15.80
C GLY A 53 11.73 -11.65 -15.10
N ASN A 54 10.99 -12.59 -14.52
CA ASN A 54 9.74 -12.30 -13.82
C ASN A 54 9.99 -11.56 -12.50
N LEU A 55 9.07 -10.71 -12.15
CA LEU A 55 8.98 -10.10 -10.82
C LEU A 55 8.90 -11.18 -9.73
N HIS A 56 9.70 -11.02 -8.68
CA HIS A 56 9.68 -11.94 -7.53
C HIS A 56 8.31 -11.93 -6.84
N GLY A 57 7.76 -13.11 -6.54
CA GLY A 57 6.48 -13.23 -5.84
C GLY A 57 6.44 -12.53 -4.49
N GLY A 58 7.57 -12.48 -3.78
CA GLY A 58 7.71 -11.72 -2.53
C GLY A 58 7.53 -10.22 -2.72
N VAL A 59 7.94 -9.66 -3.86
CA VAL A 59 7.69 -8.25 -4.19
C VAL A 59 6.19 -8.02 -4.42
N ILE A 60 5.54 -8.91 -5.14
CA ILE A 60 4.09 -8.87 -5.36
C ILE A 60 3.35 -8.87 -4.01
N SER A 61 3.67 -9.80 -3.12
CA SER A 61 3.07 -9.88 -1.78
C SER A 61 3.30 -8.61 -0.97
N THR A 62 4.51 -8.07 -1.01
CA THR A 62 4.87 -6.82 -0.32
C THR A 62 4.00 -5.65 -0.78
N VAL A 63 3.87 -5.48 -2.09
CA VAL A 63 3.11 -4.36 -2.65
C VAL A 63 1.62 -4.50 -2.38
N LEU A 64 1.09 -5.71 -2.48
CA LEU A 64 -0.31 -6.00 -2.11
C LEU A 64 -0.56 -5.75 -0.63
N ASP A 65 0.35 -6.16 0.25
CA ASP A 65 0.24 -5.91 1.68
C ASP A 65 0.20 -4.41 2.01
N LEU A 66 1.09 -3.63 1.42
CA LEU A 66 1.07 -2.18 1.58
C LEU A 66 -0.25 -1.57 1.08
N THR A 67 -0.70 -1.99 -0.09
CA THR A 67 -1.95 -1.50 -0.68
C THR A 67 -3.13 -1.77 0.23
N GLY A 68 -3.22 -2.97 0.80
CA GLY A 68 -4.24 -3.34 1.78
C GLY A 68 -4.17 -2.50 3.06
N GLY A 69 -2.97 -2.24 3.56
CA GLY A 69 -2.73 -1.36 4.71
C GLY A 69 -3.20 0.07 4.45
N MET A 70 -2.96 0.58 3.25
CA MET A 70 -3.43 1.91 2.84
C MET A 70 -4.95 1.98 2.73
N VAL A 71 -5.59 0.94 2.21
CA VAL A 71 -7.06 0.82 2.18
C VAL A 71 -7.64 0.86 3.60
N ALA A 72 -7.08 0.09 4.52
CA ALA A 72 -7.49 0.08 5.92
C ALA A 72 -7.30 1.46 6.57
N TRP A 73 -6.19 2.11 6.29
CA TRP A 73 -5.88 3.44 6.77
C TRP A 73 -6.89 4.49 6.30
N GLU A 74 -7.19 4.54 5.01
CA GLU A 74 -8.20 5.43 4.46
C GLU A 74 -9.58 5.21 5.09
N GLY A 75 -9.96 3.96 5.32
CA GLY A 75 -11.19 3.61 6.01
C GLY A 75 -11.26 4.20 7.42
N ILE A 76 -10.17 4.14 8.18
CA ILE A 76 -10.07 4.73 9.52
C ILE A 76 -10.17 6.25 9.47
N MET A 77 -9.44 6.88 8.56
CA MET A 77 -9.41 8.34 8.44
C MET A 77 -10.76 8.92 8.03
N ASN A 78 -11.51 8.22 7.21
CA ASN A 78 -12.83 8.65 6.77
C ASN A 78 -13.94 8.46 7.82
N SER A 79 -13.73 7.53 8.74
CA SER A 79 -14.68 7.27 9.84
C SER A 79 -14.51 8.25 11.02
N THR A 80 -13.48 9.09 11.00
CA THR A 80 -13.14 9.99 12.11
C THR A 80 -13.21 11.45 11.70
N LYS A 81 -13.73 12.28 12.61
CA LYS A 81 -13.70 13.74 12.50
C LYS A 81 -12.25 14.22 12.66
N GLU A 82 -12.00 15.47 12.37
CA GLU A 82 -10.67 16.08 12.39
C GLU A 82 -9.75 15.54 13.50
N LEU A 83 -8.64 14.93 13.08
CA LEU A 83 -7.59 14.44 13.96
C LEU A 83 -6.39 15.38 13.92
N SER A 84 -5.72 15.51 15.05
CA SER A 84 -4.40 16.14 15.10
C SER A 84 -3.35 15.27 14.42
N PHE A 85 -2.22 15.86 14.08
CA PHE A 85 -1.07 15.14 13.52
C PHE A 85 -0.61 13.98 14.43
N GLU A 86 -0.58 14.21 15.74
CA GLU A 86 -0.17 13.22 16.73
C GLU A 86 -1.13 12.03 16.76
N GLU A 87 -2.44 12.29 16.77
CA GLU A 87 -3.46 11.23 16.72
C GLU A 87 -3.40 10.41 15.44
N VAL A 88 -3.14 11.05 14.30
CA VAL A 88 -2.92 10.38 13.00
C VAL A 88 -1.73 9.44 13.09
N THR A 89 -0.61 9.91 13.59
CA THR A 89 0.64 9.13 13.71
C THR A 89 0.47 7.96 14.68
N GLU A 90 -0.17 8.17 15.82
CA GLU A 90 -0.43 7.10 16.80
C GLU A 90 -1.33 6.00 16.22
N ARG A 91 -2.34 6.36 15.47
CA ARG A 91 -3.23 5.38 14.83
C ARG A 91 -2.50 4.61 13.74
N PHE A 92 -1.71 5.30 12.93
CA PHE A 92 -0.90 4.67 11.90
C PHE A 92 0.06 3.62 12.50
N ALA A 93 0.69 3.94 13.63
CA ALA A 93 1.61 3.04 14.31
C ALA A 93 0.94 1.75 14.86
N LYS A 94 -0.38 1.74 15.00
CA LYS A 94 -1.14 0.59 15.49
C LYS A 94 -1.68 -0.32 14.37
N ILE A 95 -1.56 0.09 13.11
CA ILE A 95 -2.00 -0.73 11.98
C ILE A 95 -0.97 -1.82 11.74
N GLY A 96 -1.43 -3.06 11.68
CA GLY A 96 -0.61 -4.21 11.35
C GLY A 96 -1.39 -5.24 10.55
N THR A 97 -0.70 -5.98 9.72
CA THR A 97 -1.28 -7.06 8.94
C THR A 97 -1.53 -8.26 9.82
N VAL A 98 -2.76 -8.74 9.85
CA VAL A 98 -3.16 -9.95 10.59
C VAL A 98 -3.06 -11.17 9.69
N ASP A 99 -3.49 -11.04 8.45
CA ASP A 99 -3.47 -12.12 7.45
C ASP A 99 -3.39 -11.53 6.05
N LEU A 100 -2.72 -12.24 5.16
CA LEU A 100 -2.60 -11.91 3.76
C LEU A 100 -2.68 -13.19 2.93
N ARG A 101 -3.69 -13.29 2.07
CA ARG A 101 -3.77 -14.34 1.07
C ARG A 101 -3.45 -13.75 -0.30
N VAL A 102 -2.53 -14.39 -1.01
CA VAL A 102 -2.12 -13.99 -2.36
C VAL A 102 -2.30 -15.14 -3.33
N ASP A 103 -3.00 -14.88 -4.42
CA ASP A 103 -3.13 -15.79 -5.55
C ASP A 103 -2.31 -15.23 -6.73
N TYR A 104 -1.30 -15.95 -7.16
CA TYR A 104 -0.41 -15.55 -8.26
C TYR A 104 -0.98 -16.06 -9.58
N LEU A 105 -1.77 -15.24 -10.24
CA LEU A 105 -2.55 -15.65 -11.41
C LEU A 105 -1.74 -15.60 -12.71
N ARG A 106 -0.75 -14.73 -12.79
CA ARG A 106 0.09 -14.51 -13.97
C ARG A 106 1.51 -14.10 -13.57
N PRO A 107 2.53 -14.40 -14.41
CA PRO A 107 3.88 -13.86 -14.22
C PRO A 107 3.89 -12.33 -14.24
N GLY A 108 4.65 -11.72 -13.35
CA GLY A 108 4.88 -10.28 -13.35
C GLY A 108 5.92 -9.89 -14.40
N LEU A 109 5.47 -9.49 -15.58
CA LEU A 109 6.31 -9.04 -16.69
C LEU A 109 5.91 -7.62 -17.10
N GLY A 110 6.88 -6.74 -17.21
CA GLY A 110 6.66 -5.36 -17.62
C GLY A 110 7.74 -4.40 -17.12
N LYS A 111 7.60 -3.15 -17.49
CA LYS A 111 8.53 -2.06 -17.09
C LYS A 111 8.16 -1.45 -15.76
N TYR A 112 6.90 -1.50 -15.40
CA TYR A 112 6.36 -1.01 -14.14
C TYR A 112 5.11 -1.81 -13.76
N PHE A 113 4.74 -1.72 -12.50
CA PHE A 113 3.59 -2.42 -11.95
C PHE A 113 2.74 -1.45 -11.13
N VAL A 114 1.44 -1.69 -11.13
CA VAL A 114 0.47 -0.94 -10.32
C VAL A 114 -0.34 -1.93 -9.50
N SER A 115 -0.42 -1.67 -8.21
CA SER A 115 -1.32 -2.37 -7.32
C SER A 115 -2.49 -1.46 -6.98
N THR A 116 -3.70 -1.99 -7.06
CA THR A 116 -4.92 -1.28 -6.67
C THR A 116 -5.64 -2.01 -5.55
N GLY A 117 -6.36 -1.29 -4.73
CA GLY A 117 -7.08 -1.87 -3.61
C GLY A 117 -8.38 -1.16 -3.28
N SER A 118 -9.30 -1.92 -2.73
CA SER A 118 -10.60 -1.42 -2.25
C SER A 118 -11.01 -2.14 -0.96
N ALA A 119 -11.79 -1.47 -0.10
CA ALA A 119 -12.29 -2.06 1.12
C ALA A 119 -13.45 -3.03 0.84
N LEU A 120 -13.35 -4.24 1.37
CA LEU A 120 -14.48 -5.16 1.48
C LEU A 120 -15.27 -4.91 2.76
N ARG A 121 -14.56 -4.57 3.85
CA ARG A 121 -15.15 -4.23 5.14
C ARG A 121 -14.20 -3.32 5.91
N THR A 122 -14.75 -2.28 6.51
CA THR A 122 -14.05 -1.42 7.47
C THR A 122 -14.71 -1.57 8.84
N GLY A 123 -13.96 -2.10 9.80
CA GLY A 123 -14.40 -2.27 11.19
C GLY A 123 -13.55 -1.46 12.16
N ASN A 124 -13.95 -1.45 13.44
CA ASN A 124 -13.22 -0.73 14.49
C ASN A 124 -11.88 -1.38 14.86
N LYS A 125 -11.79 -2.71 14.74
CA LYS A 125 -10.60 -3.50 15.10
C LYS A 125 -9.98 -4.21 13.92
N LEU A 126 -10.75 -4.49 12.88
CA LEU A 126 -10.35 -5.27 11.73
C LEU A 126 -10.93 -4.67 10.46
N SER A 127 -10.10 -4.50 9.46
CA SER A 127 -10.50 -4.13 8.10
C SER A 127 -10.09 -5.22 7.14
N VAL A 128 -10.91 -5.45 6.13
CA VAL A 128 -10.64 -6.42 5.06
C VAL A 128 -10.59 -5.69 3.73
N ALA A 129 -9.52 -5.88 2.99
CA ALA A 129 -9.31 -5.27 1.69
C ALA A 129 -9.06 -6.32 0.62
N ARG A 130 -9.46 -5.99 -0.60
CA ARG A 130 -9.10 -6.72 -1.82
C ARG A 130 -8.11 -5.89 -2.62
N MET A 131 -7.03 -6.52 -3.06
CA MET A 131 -5.97 -5.90 -3.84
C MET A 131 -5.72 -6.69 -5.13
N GLU A 132 -5.34 -5.95 -6.15
CA GLU A 132 -4.91 -6.50 -7.43
C GLU A 132 -3.63 -5.81 -7.91
#